data_06c86a92e74ea2993bda653e9b2e2a39
#
_entry.id   06c86a92e74ea2993bda653e9b2e2a39
#
_cell.length_a   1.000
_cell.length_b   1.000
_cell.length_c   1.000
_cell.angle_alpha   90.00
_cell.angle_beta   90.00
_cell.angle_gamma   90.00
#
_symmetry.space_group_name_H-M   'P 1'
#
loop_
_entity.id
_entity.type
_entity.pdbx_description
1 polymer ?
#
loop_
_entity_poly.entity_id
_entity_poly.type
_entity_poly.pdbx_seq_one_letter_code
_entity_poly.pdbx_strand_id
1 'polypeptide(L)'
;MQVLPNATVGAEVRGVDLARAGAKEIADVKQAWYRHDVLVFRGQKLSDDHLLAFSKHFGTLDPPPNQGAGRKSPPGYPDIYVVSNVLDDYGEPIGALGDGEAAWHTDMSYIAWPPDASMLYSLEIPPSGGDTSFCSMRVALKKLPRALVERVRHRDIKHDGTYDSGGNLRKGIAASNDPRSSPGTPHPIVIEHPESGEQALYLGRRRNAYIMGLSLEESERLLDEIWSYAESAVYRHKWAIGDLVLWDNRTTMHRRDAFDPKSRRVMHRTQIKGSHAPKRAAL
;
A
#
# COMPACT_ATOMS: atom_id res chain seq x y z
N MET A 1 -9.72 22.56 -9.21
CA MET A 1 -9.54 21.38 -8.33
C MET A 1 -9.81 21.78 -6.88
N GLN A 2 -10.52 20.97 -6.13
CA GLN A 2 -10.80 21.16 -4.70
C GLN A 2 -10.31 19.92 -3.93
N VAL A 3 -9.59 20.13 -2.83
CA VAL A 3 -9.12 19.07 -1.94
C VAL A 3 -9.93 19.14 -0.65
N LEU A 4 -10.60 18.04 -0.31
CA LEU A 4 -11.47 17.91 0.87
C LEU A 4 -10.87 16.87 1.81
N PRO A 5 -10.16 17.29 2.88
CA PRO A 5 -9.56 16.37 3.84
C PRO A 5 -10.62 15.48 4.50
N ASN A 6 -10.30 14.20 4.65
CA ASN A 6 -11.07 13.30 5.51
C ASN A 6 -10.81 13.61 6.99
N ALA A 7 -11.69 13.13 7.87
CA ALA A 7 -11.57 13.39 9.30
C ALA A 7 -10.30 12.80 9.94
N THR A 8 -9.70 11.79 9.33
CA THR A 8 -8.56 11.05 9.90
C THR A 8 -7.37 10.98 8.96
N VAL A 9 -7.51 10.34 7.80
CA VAL A 9 -6.44 10.12 6.80
C VAL A 9 -6.99 10.39 5.43
N GLY A 10 -6.16 11.01 4.56
CA GLY A 10 -6.46 11.20 3.17
C GLY A 10 -7.36 12.39 2.87
N ALA A 11 -7.62 12.59 1.59
CA ALA A 11 -8.52 13.62 1.08
C ALA A 11 -9.25 13.15 -0.17
N GLU A 12 -10.48 13.62 -0.36
CA GLU A 12 -11.18 13.52 -1.63
C GLU A 12 -10.79 14.70 -2.53
N VAL A 13 -10.46 14.43 -3.77
CA VAL A 13 -10.12 15.45 -4.78
C VAL A 13 -11.26 15.56 -5.79
N ARG A 14 -11.83 16.74 -5.90
CA ARG A 14 -12.94 17.05 -6.82
C ARG A 14 -12.56 18.05 -7.89
N GLY A 15 -13.29 18.02 -9.01
CA GLY A 15 -13.13 18.99 -10.08
C GLY A 15 -11.85 18.80 -10.88
N VAL A 16 -11.37 17.56 -11.01
CA VAL A 16 -10.29 17.17 -11.91
C VAL A 16 -10.72 15.94 -12.71
N ASP A 17 -10.44 15.96 -14.00
CA ASP A 17 -10.55 14.81 -14.91
C ASP A 17 -9.14 14.25 -15.13
N LEU A 18 -8.87 13.08 -14.55
CA LEU A 18 -7.53 12.48 -14.59
C LEU A 18 -7.12 12.03 -16.00
N ALA A 19 -8.08 11.80 -16.89
CA ALA A 19 -7.79 11.48 -18.30
C ALA A 19 -7.21 12.67 -19.08
N ARG A 20 -7.38 13.90 -18.56
CA ARG A 20 -7.02 15.15 -19.24
C ARG A 20 -6.26 16.14 -18.35
N ALA A 21 -5.84 15.71 -17.16
CA ALA A 21 -5.21 16.58 -16.19
C ALA A 21 -3.95 17.24 -16.77
N GLY A 22 -3.90 18.57 -16.76
CA GLY A 22 -2.77 19.35 -17.23
C GLY A 22 -1.66 19.44 -16.20
N ALA A 23 -0.50 19.97 -16.60
CA ALA A 23 0.71 20.04 -15.75
C ALA A 23 0.44 20.74 -14.40
N LYS A 24 -0.37 21.81 -14.38
CA LYS A 24 -0.73 22.49 -13.13
C LYS A 24 -1.56 21.60 -12.21
N GLU A 25 -2.56 20.92 -12.73
CA GLU A 25 -3.41 20.02 -11.94
C GLU A 25 -2.61 18.85 -11.38
N ILE A 26 -1.69 18.28 -12.17
CA ILE A 26 -0.76 17.23 -11.71
C ILE A 26 0.14 17.73 -10.57
N ALA A 27 0.66 18.96 -10.69
CA ALA A 27 1.47 19.55 -9.62
C ALA A 27 0.64 19.74 -8.33
N ASP A 28 -0.59 20.26 -8.46
CA ASP A 28 -1.50 20.46 -7.33
C ASP A 28 -1.89 19.10 -6.68
N VAL A 29 -2.12 18.05 -7.49
CA VAL A 29 -2.40 16.69 -7.00
C VAL A 29 -1.20 16.13 -6.24
N LYS A 30 0.03 16.29 -6.75
CA LYS A 30 1.24 15.85 -6.03
C LYS A 30 1.39 16.52 -4.67
N GLN A 31 1.17 17.84 -4.60
CA GLN A 31 1.22 18.57 -3.33
C GLN A 31 0.14 18.09 -2.34
N ALA A 32 -1.06 17.82 -2.84
CA ALA A 32 -2.13 17.24 -2.02
C ALA A 32 -1.75 15.83 -1.52
N TRP A 33 -1.17 14.99 -2.39
CA TRP A 33 -0.73 13.64 -2.06
C TRP A 33 0.35 13.65 -0.96
N TYR A 34 1.39 14.48 -1.09
CA TYR A 34 2.44 14.60 -0.06
C TYR A 34 1.90 15.08 1.30
N ARG A 35 0.81 15.84 1.29
CA ARG A 35 0.17 16.36 2.52
C ARG A 35 -0.78 15.36 3.16
N HIS A 36 -1.51 14.58 2.36
CA HIS A 36 -2.64 13.78 2.84
C HIS A 36 -2.42 12.28 2.80
N ASP A 37 -1.31 11.80 2.24
CA ASP A 37 -0.92 10.38 2.10
C ASP A 37 -1.84 9.56 1.16
N VAL A 38 -3.15 9.79 1.19
CA VAL A 38 -4.16 9.07 0.39
C VAL A 38 -5.05 10.07 -0.31
N LEU A 39 -5.20 9.94 -1.62
CA LEU A 39 -6.14 10.75 -2.40
C LEU A 39 -7.19 9.86 -3.07
N VAL A 40 -8.43 10.30 -2.99
CA VAL A 40 -9.59 9.65 -3.60
C VAL A 40 -10.15 10.53 -4.72
N PHE A 41 -10.25 9.99 -5.91
CA PHE A 41 -10.87 10.61 -7.07
C PHE A 41 -12.10 9.81 -7.44
N ARG A 42 -13.29 10.40 -7.23
CA ARG A 42 -14.57 9.73 -7.48
C ARG A 42 -14.99 9.80 -8.94
N GLY A 43 -15.63 8.73 -9.43
CA GLY A 43 -16.38 8.71 -10.68
C GLY A 43 -15.54 9.03 -11.92
N GLN A 44 -14.25 8.69 -11.93
CA GLN A 44 -13.37 8.89 -13.07
C GLN A 44 -13.73 7.92 -14.22
N LYS A 45 -13.48 8.33 -15.47
CA LYS A 45 -13.68 7.48 -16.65
C LYS A 45 -12.33 7.27 -17.35
N LEU A 46 -11.55 6.34 -16.83
CA LEU A 46 -10.20 6.07 -17.32
C LEU A 46 -10.18 4.82 -18.19
N SER A 47 -9.54 4.91 -19.36
CA SER A 47 -9.00 3.74 -20.05
C SER A 47 -7.69 3.33 -19.40
N ASP A 48 -7.15 2.17 -19.78
CA ASP A 48 -5.83 1.71 -19.33
C ASP A 48 -4.72 2.69 -19.75
N ASP A 49 -4.81 3.28 -20.96
CA ASP A 49 -3.89 4.33 -21.40
C ASP A 49 -3.94 5.56 -20.49
N HIS A 50 -5.16 6.01 -20.10
CA HIS A 50 -5.32 7.13 -19.17
C HIS A 50 -4.75 6.81 -17.80
N LEU A 51 -5.01 5.61 -17.27
CA LEU A 51 -4.47 5.17 -15.98
C LEU A 51 -2.94 5.17 -16.00
N LEU A 52 -2.32 4.60 -17.05
CA LEU A 52 -0.87 4.60 -17.21
C LEU A 52 -0.29 6.00 -17.37
N ALA A 53 -0.91 6.83 -18.22
CA ALA A 53 -0.47 8.21 -18.45
C ALA A 53 -0.47 9.01 -17.14
N PHE A 54 -1.58 8.95 -16.39
CA PHE A 54 -1.67 9.61 -15.09
C PHE A 54 -0.63 9.07 -14.09
N SER A 55 -0.48 7.76 -13.99
CA SER A 55 0.46 7.13 -13.07
C SER A 55 1.92 7.52 -13.34
N LYS A 56 2.32 7.63 -14.60
CA LYS A 56 3.68 8.01 -15.01
C LYS A 56 4.11 9.41 -14.56
N HIS A 57 3.17 10.29 -14.24
CA HIS A 57 3.51 11.58 -13.62
C HIS A 57 4.13 11.44 -12.24
N PHE A 58 3.91 10.34 -11.53
CA PHE A 58 4.41 10.12 -10.16
C PHE A 58 5.75 9.39 -10.11
N GLY A 59 6.19 8.82 -11.22
CA GLY A 59 7.47 8.12 -11.34
C GLY A 59 7.45 7.00 -12.37
N THR A 60 8.52 6.22 -12.40
CA THR A 60 8.62 5.03 -13.25
C THR A 60 7.64 3.97 -12.73
N LEU A 61 6.91 3.33 -13.62
CA LEU A 61 6.03 2.24 -13.25
C LEU A 61 6.85 0.96 -12.97
N ASP A 62 6.39 0.21 -11.98
CA ASP A 62 6.94 -1.09 -11.63
C ASP A 62 5.98 -2.17 -12.13
N PRO A 63 6.41 -3.07 -13.03
CA PRO A 63 5.54 -4.14 -13.48
C PRO A 63 5.11 -5.04 -12.32
N PRO A 64 3.95 -5.71 -12.40
CA PRO A 64 3.46 -6.57 -11.33
C PRO A 64 4.53 -7.57 -10.88
N PRO A 65 4.86 -7.64 -9.59
CA PRO A 65 5.85 -8.59 -9.11
C PRO A 65 5.36 -10.03 -9.32
N ASN A 66 6.24 -10.93 -9.74
CA ASN A 66 5.94 -12.36 -9.94
C ASN A 66 4.84 -12.66 -10.98
N GLN A 67 4.95 -12.12 -12.18
CA GLN A 67 4.08 -12.49 -13.32
C GLN A 67 4.02 -14.02 -13.53
N GLY A 68 5.10 -14.74 -13.26
CA GLY A 68 5.14 -16.20 -13.28
C GLY A 68 4.33 -16.90 -12.19
N ALA A 69 3.70 -16.17 -11.25
CA ALA A 69 2.87 -16.68 -10.17
C ALA A 69 1.36 -16.47 -10.41
N GLY A 70 0.92 -16.32 -11.67
CA GLY A 70 -0.49 -16.14 -12.01
C GLY A 70 -1.01 -14.72 -11.91
N ARG A 71 -0.13 -13.71 -11.70
CA ARG A 71 -0.52 -12.30 -11.78
C ARG A 71 -0.66 -11.91 -13.24
N LYS A 72 -1.87 -11.48 -13.63
CA LYS A 72 -2.18 -11.14 -15.02
C LYS A 72 -2.27 -9.62 -15.19
N SER A 73 -1.84 -9.19 -16.36
CA SER A 73 -2.03 -7.82 -16.86
C SER A 73 -3.05 -7.84 -17.99
N PRO A 74 -3.78 -6.76 -18.24
CA PRO A 74 -4.61 -6.66 -19.42
C PRO A 74 -3.73 -6.80 -20.69
N PRO A 75 -4.24 -7.37 -21.79
CA PRO A 75 -3.50 -7.50 -23.04
C PRO A 75 -2.96 -6.13 -23.51
N GLY A 76 -1.65 -6.05 -23.76
CA GLY A 76 -0.97 -4.82 -24.18
C GLY A 76 -0.56 -3.87 -23.05
N TYR A 77 -0.89 -4.17 -21.79
CA TYR A 77 -0.64 -3.28 -20.63
C TYR A 77 0.17 -3.97 -19.53
N PRO A 78 1.44 -4.31 -19.75
CA PRO A 78 2.25 -5.10 -18.81
C PRO A 78 2.48 -4.40 -17.45
N ASP A 79 2.34 -3.08 -17.38
CA ASP A 79 2.52 -2.30 -16.16
C ASP A 79 1.22 -2.19 -15.31
N ILE A 80 0.12 -2.75 -15.79
CA ILE A 80 -1.13 -2.82 -15.05
C ILE A 80 -1.26 -4.20 -14.40
N TYR A 81 -1.60 -4.20 -13.14
CA TYR A 81 -1.90 -5.38 -12.37
C TYR A 81 -3.41 -5.53 -12.15
N VAL A 82 -4.00 -6.64 -12.62
CA VAL A 82 -5.41 -6.95 -12.39
C VAL A 82 -5.60 -7.55 -11.01
N VAL A 83 -6.31 -6.82 -10.14
CA VAL A 83 -6.73 -7.30 -8.82
C VAL A 83 -8.17 -7.78 -8.92
N SER A 84 -8.37 -9.10 -8.92
CA SER A 84 -9.68 -9.70 -9.21
C SER A 84 -9.83 -11.11 -8.63
N ASN A 85 -11.07 -11.48 -8.31
CA ASN A 85 -11.50 -12.85 -8.01
C ASN A 85 -12.20 -13.53 -9.19
N VAL A 86 -12.30 -12.88 -10.34
CA VAL A 86 -13.05 -13.35 -11.50
C VAL A 86 -12.23 -14.37 -12.29
N LEU A 87 -12.94 -15.37 -12.80
CA LEU A 87 -12.42 -16.35 -13.76
C LEU A 87 -12.88 -15.98 -15.18
N ASP A 88 -12.07 -16.30 -16.18
CA ASP A 88 -12.43 -16.19 -17.59
C ASP A 88 -13.32 -17.36 -18.04
N ASP A 89 -13.70 -17.39 -19.32
CA ASP A 89 -14.58 -18.43 -19.90
C ASP A 89 -13.93 -19.84 -19.89
N TYR A 90 -12.64 -19.94 -19.64
CA TYR A 90 -11.90 -21.20 -19.50
C TYR A 90 -11.69 -21.61 -18.04
N GLY A 91 -12.21 -20.83 -17.08
CA GLY A 91 -12.07 -21.10 -15.65
C GLY A 91 -10.73 -20.63 -15.07
N GLU A 92 -9.94 -19.84 -15.83
CA GLU A 92 -8.67 -19.32 -15.38
C GLU A 92 -8.83 -17.94 -14.74
N PRO A 93 -8.12 -17.62 -13.63
CA PRO A 93 -8.18 -16.29 -13.01
C PRO A 93 -7.76 -15.19 -13.98
N ILE A 94 -8.55 -14.12 -14.10
CA ILE A 94 -8.15 -12.91 -14.87
C ILE A 94 -7.21 -12.01 -14.09
N GLY A 95 -7.07 -12.20 -12.79
CA GLY A 95 -6.24 -11.41 -11.90
C GLY A 95 -5.74 -12.20 -10.70
N ALA A 96 -5.36 -11.53 -9.64
CA ALA A 96 -4.92 -12.16 -8.40
C ALA A 96 -5.47 -11.43 -7.16
N LEU A 97 -5.15 -11.96 -5.95
CA LEU A 97 -5.55 -11.51 -4.61
C LEU A 97 -6.97 -11.93 -4.18
N GLY A 98 -7.71 -12.68 -5.01
CA GLY A 98 -8.95 -13.32 -4.61
C GLY A 98 -9.96 -12.42 -3.87
N ASP A 99 -10.80 -13.04 -3.06
CA ASP A 99 -11.90 -12.44 -2.28
C ASP A 99 -11.63 -12.36 -0.77
N GLY A 100 -10.57 -13.03 -0.27
CA GLY A 100 -10.20 -13.07 1.13
C GLY A 100 -9.76 -11.72 1.70
N GLU A 101 -9.67 -11.63 3.04
CA GLU A 101 -9.11 -10.48 3.73
C GLU A 101 -7.62 -10.34 3.42
N ALA A 102 -7.16 -9.11 3.21
CA ALA A 102 -5.74 -8.76 3.23
C ALA A 102 -5.42 -8.03 4.53
N ALA A 103 -4.51 -8.57 5.34
CA ALA A 103 -4.07 -7.95 6.58
C ALA A 103 -3.41 -6.59 6.36
N TRP A 104 -3.33 -5.76 7.40
CA TRP A 104 -2.59 -4.50 7.37
C TRP A 104 -1.16 -4.68 6.87
N HIS A 105 -0.79 -3.93 5.83
CA HIS A 105 0.55 -3.99 5.25
C HIS A 105 0.94 -2.73 4.49
N THR A 106 2.24 -2.56 4.34
CA THR A 106 2.89 -1.73 3.34
C THR A 106 3.31 -2.62 2.18
N ASP A 107 3.02 -2.20 0.95
CA ASP A 107 3.36 -2.98 -0.25
C ASP A 107 4.86 -3.24 -0.34
N MET A 108 5.22 -4.51 -0.58
CA MET A 108 6.59 -4.96 -0.86
C MET A 108 7.65 -4.45 0.12
N SER A 109 7.28 -4.14 1.36
CA SER A 109 8.21 -3.63 2.39
C SER A 109 9.39 -4.55 2.71
N TYR A 110 9.37 -5.78 2.21
CA TYR A 110 10.43 -6.79 2.40
C TYR A 110 11.58 -6.68 1.38
N ILE A 111 11.49 -5.80 0.38
CA ILE A 111 12.58 -5.55 -0.60
C ILE A 111 13.36 -4.28 -0.24
N ALA A 112 14.57 -4.14 -0.80
CA ALA A 112 15.46 -3.03 -0.48
C ALA A 112 14.90 -1.66 -0.88
N TRP A 113 14.18 -1.57 -2.00
CA TRP A 113 13.55 -0.36 -2.52
C TRP A 113 12.06 -0.60 -2.72
N PRO A 114 11.25 -0.50 -1.65
CA PRO A 114 9.81 -0.66 -1.75
C PRO A 114 9.18 0.40 -2.66
N PRO A 115 8.04 0.12 -3.29
CA PRO A 115 7.35 1.10 -4.14
C PRO A 115 7.05 2.40 -3.39
N ASP A 116 7.17 3.54 -4.08
CA ASP A 116 6.83 4.84 -3.49
C ASP A 116 5.32 5.02 -3.35
N ALA A 117 4.54 4.55 -4.34
CA ALA A 117 3.09 4.71 -4.37
C ALA A 117 2.39 3.58 -5.12
N SER A 118 1.09 3.49 -4.91
CA SER A 118 0.21 2.66 -5.73
C SER A 118 -1.08 3.42 -6.05
N MET A 119 -1.66 3.10 -7.20
CA MET A 119 -2.98 3.54 -7.62
C MET A 119 -3.86 2.33 -7.86
N LEU A 120 -5.12 2.40 -7.43
CA LEU A 120 -6.11 1.35 -7.66
C LEU A 120 -7.36 1.99 -8.25
N TYR A 121 -7.73 1.54 -9.44
CA TYR A 121 -8.90 2.00 -10.19
C TYR A 121 -9.97 0.92 -10.23
N SER A 122 -11.21 1.27 -9.90
CA SER A 122 -12.31 0.31 -9.79
C SER A 122 -13.09 0.19 -11.09
N LEU A 123 -13.21 -1.03 -11.60
CA LEU A 123 -13.99 -1.40 -12.80
C LEU A 123 -15.28 -2.14 -12.44
N GLU A 124 -15.19 -3.14 -11.57
CA GLU A 124 -16.33 -3.86 -11.01
C GLU A 124 -16.16 -3.96 -9.50
N ILE A 125 -17.23 -3.74 -8.74
CA ILE A 125 -17.21 -3.80 -7.29
C ILE A 125 -18.33 -4.70 -6.76
N PRO A 126 -18.11 -5.45 -5.66
CA PRO A 126 -19.15 -6.21 -5.00
C PRO A 126 -20.19 -5.26 -4.39
N PRO A 127 -21.44 -5.70 -4.21
CA PRO A 127 -22.50 -4.89 -3.61
C PRO A 127 -22.23 -4.58 -2.13
N SER A 128 -21.39 -5.39 -1.47
CA SER A 128 -20.95 -5.18 -0.09
C SER A 128 -19.61 -5.86 0.18
N GLY A 129 -18.86 -5.34 1.14
CA GLY A 129 -17.51 -5.82 1.45
C GLY A 129 -16.46 -5.34 0.44
N GLY A 130 -15.24 -5.87 0.53
CA GLY A 130 -14.13 -5.50 -0.35
C GLY A 130 -13.64 -4.06 -0.19
N ASP A 131 -14.08 -3.35 0.86
CA ASP A 131 -13.61 -2.01 1.20
C ASP A 131 -12.10 -2.03 1.50
N THR A 132 -11.44 -0.90 1.26
CA THR A 132 -10.02 -0.76 1.59
C THR A 132 -9.87 0.28 2.70
N SER A 133 -9.22 -0.13 3.77
CA SER A 133 -8.86 0.77 4.88
C SER A 133 -7.41 1.20 4.76
N PHE A 134 -7.13 2.45 5.09
CA PHE A 134 -5.81 3.07 5.13
C PHE A 134 -5.55 3.62 6.53
N CYS A 135 -4.33 3.47 7.05
CA CYS A 135 -3.90 4.13 8.27
C CYS A 135 -2.63 4.95 8.03
N SER A 136 -2.54 6.11 8.70
CA SER A 136 -1.40 7.01 8.57
C SER A 136 -0.32 6.65 9.58
N MET A 137 0.85 6.31 9.07
CA MET A 137 2.03 6.03 9.88
C MET A 137 2.66 7.32 10.47
N ARG A 138 2.37 8.48 9.87
CA ARG A 138 2.70 9.80 10.45
C ARG A 138 1.90 10.05 11.72
N VAL A 139 0.59 9.81 11.67
CA VAL A 139 -0.29 9.97 12.85
C VAL A 139 0.05 8.93 13.92
N ALA A 140 0.29 7.69 13.52
CA ALA A 140 0.72 6.65 14.44
C ALA A 140 1.99 7.05 15.20
N LEU A 141 3.03 7.55 14.51
CA LEU A 141 4.25 8.03 15.16
C LEU A 141 3.97 9.18 16.14
N LYS A 142 3.14 10.17 15.76
CA LYS A 142 2.78 11.30 16.63
C LYS A 142 2.00 10.87 17.90
N LYS A 143 1.36 9.70 17.87
CA LYS A 143 0.62 9.12 18.99
C LYS A 143 1.48 8.26 19.91
N LEU A 144 2.66 7.81 19.46
CA LEU A 144 3.56 7.04 20.31
C LEU A 144 4.02 7.87 21.52
N PRO A 145 4.03 7.28 22.72
CA PRO A 145 4.71 7.88 23.86
C PRO A 145 6.19 8.17 23.56
N ARG A 146 6.71 9.30 24.00
CA ARG A 146 8.10 9.71 23.77
C ARG A 146 9.11 8.61 24.14
N ALA A 147 8.90 7.94 25.29
CA ALA A 147 9.76 6.84 25.70
C ALA A 147 9.79 5.67 24.71
N LEU A 148 8.67 5.39 24.04
CA LEU A 148 8.57 4.36 23.02
C LEU A 148 9.28 4.79 21.72
N VAL A 149 9.13 6.06 21.32
CA VAL A 149 9.86 6.63 20.19
C VAL A 149 11.37 6.48 20.40
N GLU A 150 11.89 6.85 21.57
CA GLU A 150 13.33 6.75 21.89
C GLU A 150 13.84 5.30 21.85
N ARG A 151 12.98 4.31 22.17
CA ARG A 151 13.35 2.89 22.09
C ARG A 151 13.49 2.40 20.65
N VAL A 152 12.81 2.99 19.69
CA VAL A 152 12.70 2.47 18.31
C VAL A 152 13.37 3.31 17.24
N ARG A 153 13.60 4.61 17.46
CA ARG A 153 14.08 5.57 16.45
C ARG A 153 15.43 5.19 15.80
N HIS A 154 16.26 4.45 16.53
CA HIS A 154 17.57 4.00 16.05
C HIS A 154 17.59 2.54 15.61
N ARG A 155 16.43 1.85 15.64
CA ARG A 155 16.33 0.44 15.30
C ARG A 155 15.84 0.23 13.89
N ASP A 156 16.23 -0.92 13.35
CA ASP A 156 15.72 -1.44 12.10
C ASP A 156 14.73 -2.57 12.38
N ILE A 157 13.75 -2.67 11.51
CA ILE A 157 12.77 -3.76 11.48
C ILE A 157 12.93 -4.51 10.16
N LYS A 158 13.02 -5.85 10.23
CA LYS A 158 12.96 -6.69 9.05
C LYS A 158 11.52 -7.09 8.78
N HIS A 159 11.06 -6.86 7.57
CA HIS A 159 9.74 -7.26 7.09
C HIS A 159 9.83 -8.59 6.35
N ASP A 160 8.86 -9.48 6.56
CA ASP A 160 8.86 -10.83 6.02
C ASP A 160 8.46 -10.88 4.55
N GLY A 161 9.30 -11.50 3.72
CA GLY A 161 9.03 -11.82 2.32
C GLY A 161 8.47 -13.22 2.08
N THR A 162 8.23 -14.02 3.13
CA THR A 162 7.77 -15.41 2.99
C THR A 162 6.32 -15.52 2.56
N TYR A 163 5.45 -14.69 3.13
CA TYR A 163 4.00 -14.74 2.88
C TYR A 163 3.51 -13.48 2.16
N ASP A 164 2.38 -13.59 1.46
CA ASP A 164 1.67 -12.43 0.91
C ASP A 164 0.73 -11.76 1.95
N SER A 165 0.00 -10.72 1.57
CA SER A 165 -0.92 -10.02 2.48
C SER A 165 -2.17 -10.82 2.82
N GLY A 166 -2.52 -11.82 2.02
CA GLY A 166 -3.57 -12.81 2.30
C GLY A 166 -3.10 -13.96 3.20
N GLY A 167 -1.82 -13.98 3.59
CA GLY A 167 -1.24 -15.03 4.43
C GLY A 167 -0.78 -16.28 3.67
N ASN A 168 -0.81 -16.27 2.34
CA ASN A 168 -0.37 -17.39 1.52
C ASN A 168 1.15 -17.41 1.37
N LEU A 169 1.74 -18.61 1.37
CA LEU A 169 3.17 -18.79 1.10
C LEU A 169 3.48 -18.35 -0.34
N ARG A 170 4.50 -17.50 -0.50
CA ARG A 170 4.94 -17.07 -1.84
C ARG A 170 5.58 -18.23 -2.59
N LYS A 171 5.25 -18.33 -3.88
CA LYS A 171 5.79 -19.39 -4.76
C LYS A 171 7.33 -19.37 -4.77
N GLY A 172 7.94 -20.53 -4.56
CA GLY A 172 9.39 -20.68 -4.57
C GLY A 172 10.09 -20.28 -3.27
N ILE A 173 9.34 -19.90 -2.23
CA ILE A 173 9.86 -19.57 -0.90
C ILE A 173 9.56 -20.71 0.06
N ALA A 174 10.55 -21.13 0.85
CA ALA A 174 10.35 -22.09 1.92
C ALA A 174 9.64 -21.42 3.11
N ALA A 175 8.67 -22.12 3.71
CA ALA A 175 8.03 -21.63 4.92
C ALA A 175 9.08 -21.51 6.05
N SER A 176 9.03 -20.39 6.78
CA SER A 176 9.87 -20.16 7.94
C SER A 176 9.01 -19.66 9.11
N ASN A 177 9.22 -20.24 10.28
CA ASN A 177 8.60 -19.80 11.53
C ASN A 177 9.56 -18.96 12.39
N ASP A 178 10.83 -18.82 11.97
CA ASP A 178 11.77 -17.93 12.62
C ASP A 178 11.92 -16.62 11.83
N PRO A 179 11.38 -15.50 12.34
CA PRO A 179 11.45 -14.24 11.65
C PRO A 179 12.88 -13.71 11.46
N ARG A 180 13.87 -14.23 12.20
CA ARG A 180 15.28 -13.86 12.03
C ARG A 180 15.87 -14.42 10.74
N SER A 181 15.41 -15.61 10.32
CA SER A 181 15.89 -16.32 9.12
C SER A 181 14.97 -16.15 7.90
N SER A 182 13.74 -15.62 8.06
CA SER A 182 12.85 -15.37 6.95
C SER A 182 13.45 -14.35 5.96
N PRO A 183 13.19 -14.50 4.64
CA PRO A 183 13.67 -13.54 3.64
C PRO A 183 13.06 -12.16 3.87
N GLY A 184 13.86 -11.12 3.68
CA GLY A 184 13.42 -9.73 3.80
C GLY A 184 14.56 -8.78 4.10
N THR A 185 14.38 -7.52 3.72
CA THR A 185 15.35 -6.43 3.95
C THR A 185 14.99 -5.67 5.21
N PRO A 186 15.94 -5.41 6.12
CA PRO A 186 15.73 -4.50 7.24
C PRO A 186 15.59 -3.06 6.77
N HIS A 187 14.67 -2.31 7.41
CA HIS A 187 14.46 -0.88 7.21
C HIS A 187 14.38 -0.16 8.55
N PRO A 188 14.67 1.16 8.62
CA PRO A 188 14.46 1.93 9.83
C PRO A 188 12.98 1.89 10.27
N ILE A 189 12.73 1.78 11.58
CA ILE A 189 11.35 1.83 12.12
C ILE A 189 10.78 3.24 12.00
N VAL A 190 11.61 4.27 12.14
CA VAL A 190 11.22 5.67 11.95
C VAL A 190 11.94 6.21 10.74
N ILE A 191 11.18 6.58 9.72
CA ILE A 191 11.67 7.11 8.45
C ILE A 191 11.35 8.58 8.27
N GLU A 192 12.11 9.26 7.41
CA GLU A 192 11.83 10.59 6.90
C GLU A 192 11.27 10.48 5.48
N HIS A 193 10.12 11.10 5.27
CA HIS A 193 9.52 11.16 3.94
C HIS A 193 10.30 12.15 3.05
N PRO A 194 10.77 11.74 1.86
CA PRO A 194 11.75 12.51 1.10
C PRO A 194 11.24 13.87 0.62
N GLU A 195 9.97 13.97 0.21
CA GLU A 195 9.43 15.20 -0.35
C GLU A 195 8.83 16.14 0.70
N SER A 196 8.30 15.62 1.80
CA SER A 196 7.69 16.45 2.85
C SER A 196 8.60 16.71 4.05
N GLY A 197 9.66 15.90 4.24
CA GLY A 197 10.50 15.93 5.43
C GLY A 197 9.82 15.44 6.71
N GLU A 198 8.53 15.05 6.65
CA GLU A 198 7.82 14.55 7.82
C GLU A 198 8.25 13.12 8.18
N GLN A 199 8.25 12.85 9.48
CA GLN A 199 8.59 11.52 9.99
C GLN A 199 7.37 10.61 10.05
N ALA A 200 7.59 9.31 9.81
CA ALA A 200 6.57 8.27 9.89
C ALA A 200 7.13 6.98 10.47
N LEU A 201 6.28 6.14 11.04
CA LEU A 201 6.62 4.74 11.28
C LEU A 201 6.69 3.98 9.95
N TYR A 202 7.55 2.98 9.89
CA TYR A 202 7.62 2.06 8.75
C TYR A 202 7.52 0.61 9.26
N LEU A 203 6.28 0.12 9.43
CA LEU A 203 6.01 -1.14 10.13
C LEU A 203 5.85 -2.35 9.20
N GLY A 204 5.60 -2.14 7.91
CA GLY A 204 5.44 -3.21 6.92
C GLY A 204 4.23 -4.09 7.21
N ARG A 205 4.46 -5.27 7.77
CA ARG A 205 3.43 -6.24 8.19
C ARG A 205 3.81 -6.85 9.54
N ARG A 206 2.80 -7.09 10.40
CA ARG A 206 3.07 -7.62 11.75
C ARG A 206 3.60 -9.05 11.74
N ARG A 207 3.04 -9.92 10.88
CA ARG A 207 3.44 -11.33 10.81
C ARG A 207 4.91 -11.47 10.45
N ASN A 208 5.67 -12.21 11.26
CA ASN A 208 7.09 -12.47 11.08
C ASN A 208 7.96 -11.21 10.94
N ALA A 209 7.48 -10.04 11.38
CA ALA A 209 8.33 -8.87 11.54
C ALA A 209 9.34 -9.10 12.68
N TYR A 210 10.53 -8.54 12.56
CA TYR A 210 11.58 -8.70 13.56
C TYR A 210 12.39 -7.41 13.74
N ILE A 211 12.46 -6.92 14.98
CA ILE A 211 13.30 -5.76 15.31
C ILE A 211 14.74 -6.25 15.51
N MET A 212 15.62 -5.75 14.65
CA MET A 212 17.01 -6.22 14.59
C MET A 212 17.76 -6.01 15.90
N GLY A 213 18.53 -7.04 16.28
CA GLY A 213 19.40 -7.00 17.46
C GLY A 213 18.71 -7.24 18.80
N LEU A 214 17.40 -7.58 18.81
CA LEU A 214 16.68 -8.00 20.01
C LEU A 214 16.55 -9.53 20.07
N SER A 215 16.27 -10.06 21.27
CA SER A 215 15.73 -11.41 21.37
C SER A 215 14.36 -11.49 20.70
N LEU A 216 13.89 -12.70 20.32
CA LEU A 216 12.56 -12.84 19.73
C LEU A 216 11.47 -12.32 20.66
N GLU A 217 11.55 -12.66 21.93
CA GLU A 217 10.57 -12.25 22.95
C GLU A 217 10.52 -10.72 23.12
N GLU A 218 11.67 -10.06 23.17
CA GLU A 218 11.74 -8.59 23.25
C GLU A 218 11.21 -7.92 21.98
N SER A 219 11.56 -8.48 20.80
CA SER A 219 11.06 -8.00 19.52
C SER A 219 9.54 -8.10 19.44
N GLU A 220 8.97 -9.26 19.79
CA GLU A 220 7.52 -9.46 19.77
C GLU A 220 6.79 -8.48 20.70
N ARG A 221 7.26 -8.33 21.95
CA ARG A 221 6.66 -7.39 22.90
C ARG A 221 6.70 -5.95 22.40
N LEU A 222 7.86 -5.54 21.86
CA LEU A 222 8.02 -4.17 21.34
C LEU A 222 7.19 -3.93 20.08
N LEU A 223 7.10 -4.94 19.21
CA LEU A 223 6.23 -4.87 18.03
C LEU A 223 4.75 -4.75 18.42
N ASP A 224 4.27 -5.56 19.38
CA ASP A 224 2.89 -5.48 19.84
C ASP A 224 2.58 -4.09 20.44
N GLU A 225 3.52 -3.55 21.22
CA GLU A 225 3.39 -2.22 21.79
C GLU A 225 3.27 -1.13 20.70
N ILE A 226 4.15 -1.15 19.66
CA ILE A 226 4.11 -0.17 18.57
C ILE A 226 2.86 -0.36 17.71
N TRP A 227 2.50 -1.61 17.38
CA TRP A 227 1.35 -1.92 16.53
C TRP A 227 0.02 -1.51 17.17
N SER A 228 -0.06 -1.42 18.49
CA SER A 228 -1.27 -0.90 19.17
C SER A 228 -1.60 0.55 18.79
N TYR A 229 -0.63 1.29 18.25
CA TYR A 229 -0.82 2.67 17.76
C TYR A 229 -1.03 2.74 16.24
N ALA A 230 -0.83 1.67 15.49
CA ALA A 230 -0.89 1.68 14.03
C ALA A 230 -2.24 2.15 13.49
N GLU A 231 -3.33 1.76 14.14
CA GLU A 231 -4.70 2.11 13.78
C GLU A 231 -5.21 3.39 14.46
N SER A 232 -4.33 4.26 14.94
CA SER A 232 -4.73 5.52 15.61
C SER A 232 -5.48 6.50 14.71
N ALA A 233 -5.32 6.38 13.39
CA ALA A 233 -6.07 7.15 12.41
C ALA A 233 -6.34 6.26 11.19
N VAL A 234 -7.60 5.87 11.00
CA VAL A 234 -8.03 4.98 9.92
C VAL A 234 -9.07 5.69 9.05
N TYR A 235 -8.89 5.60 7.75
CA TYR A 235 -9.89 5.93 6.75
C TYR A 235 -10.31 4.64 6.03
N ARG A 236 -11.61 4.36 5.99
CA ARG A 236 -12.19 3.23 5.25
C ARG A 236 -12.83 3.74 3.97
N HIS A 237 -12.26 3.36 2.83
CA HIS A 237 -12.77 3.69 1.53
C HIS A 237 -13.82 2.66 1.09
N LYS A 238 -15.07 3.11 0.97
CA LYS A 238 -16.13 2.37 0.30
C LYS A 238 -16.09 2.66 -1.18
N TRP A 239 -15.82 1.63 -1.96
CA TRP A 239 -15.65 1.73 -3.39
C TRP A 239 -16.93 2.04 -4.13
N ALA A 240 -16.83 2.89 -5.14
CA ALA A 240 -17.81 3.04 -6.22
C ALA A 240 -17.10 2.79 -7.56
N ILE A 241 -17.85 2.38 -8.59
CA ILE A 241 -17.28 2.18 -9.93
C ILE A 241 -16.71 3.51 -10.44
N GLY A 242 -15.49 3.48 -11.00
CA GLY A 242 -14.78 4.65 -11.46
C GLY A 242 -14.01 5.41 -10.38
N ASP A 243 -13.94 4.89 -9.15
CA ASP A 243 -13.05 5.46 -8.14
C ASP A 243 -11.60 5.12 -8.45
N LEU A 244 -10.72 6.13 -8.37
CA LEU A 244 -9.28 5.93 -8.30
C LEU A 244 -8.79 6.37 -6.93
N VAL A 245 -8.03 5.50 -6.26
CA VAL A 245 -7.34 5.81 -5.01
C VAL A 245 -5.84 5.74 -5.25
N LEU A 246 -5.15 6.84 -4.92
CA LEU A 246 -3.69 6.95 -4.89
C LEU A 246 -3.23 6.98 -3.43
N TRP A 247 -2.28 6.13 -3.04
CA TRP A 247 -1.69 6.19 -1.70
C TRP A 247 -0.16 6.21 -1.72
N ASP A 248 0.39 6.90 -0.72
CA ASP A 248 1.82 6.89 -0.44
C ASP A 248 2.17 5.64 0.35
N ASN A 249 2.91 4.75 -0.26
CA ASN A 249 3.28 3.48 0.34
C ASN A 249 4.35 3.63 1.45
N ARG A 250 5.00 4.79 1.51
CA ARG A 250 6.05 5.09 2.50
C ARG A 250 5.46 5.50 3.85
N THR A 251 4.28 6.10 3.84
CA THR A 251 3.66 6.70 5.03
C THR A 251 2.29 6.11 5.39
N THR A 252 1.83 5.09 4.64
CA THR A 252 0.56 4.40 4.93
C THR A 252 0.73 2.90 5.00
N MET A 253 -0.13 2.27 5.77
CA MET A 253 -0.50 0.87 5.59
C MET A 253 -1.93 0.79 5.11
N HIS A 254 -2.26 -0.30 4.43
CA HIS A 254 -3.61 -0.56 3.99
C HIS A 254 -4.00 -2.02 4.21
N ARG A 255 -5.31 -2.25 4.30
CA ARG A 255 -5.91 -3.58 4.33
C ARG A 255 -7.18 -3.61 3.50
N ARG A 256 -7.58 -4.78 3.05
CA ARG A 256 -8.85 -4.99 2.34
C ARG A 256 -9.73 -5.94 3.14
N ASP A 257 -11.00 -5.56 3.30
CA ASP A 257 -12.01 -6.44 3.87
C ASP A 257 -12.34 -7.59 2.88
N ALA A 258 -12.69 -8.75 3.40
CA ALA A 258 -13.25 -9.84 2.60
C ALA A 258 -14.61 -9.42 1.99
N PHE A 259 -15.02 -10.11 0.94
CA PHE A 259 -16.32 -9.92 0.30
C PHE A 259 -16.88 -11.29 -0.16
N ASP A 260 -18.14 -11.33 -0.56
CA ASP A 260 -18.76 -12.56 -1.04
C ASP A 260 -18.02 -13.10 -2.27
N PRO A 261 -17.47 -14.34 -2.25
CA PRO A 261 -16.72 -14.93 -3.35
C PRO A 261 -17.54 -15.07 -4.64
N LYS A 262 -18.87 -15.06 -4.56
CA LYS A 262 -19.78 -15.07 -5.72
C LYS A 262 -19.93 -13.70 -6.38
N SER A 263 -19.55 -12.64 -5.70
CA SER A 263 -19.58 -11.29 -6.23
C SER A 263 -18.33 -11.02 -7.06
N ARG A 264 -18.49 -10.28 -8.15
CA ARG A 264 -17.37 -9.90 -9.03
C ARG A 264 -16.68 -8.65 -8.48
N ARG A 265 -15.37 -8.67 -8.46
CA ARG A 265 -14.52 -7.50 -8.18
C ARG A 265 -13.38 -7.46 -9.18
N VAL A 266 -13.30 -6.37 -9.94
CA VAL A 266 -12.23 -6.13 -10.92
C VAL A 266 -11.67 -4.74 -10.73
N MET A 267 -10.38 -4.68 -10.47
CA MET A 267 -9.63 -3.45 -10.28
C MET A 267 -8.35 -3.47 -11.10
N HIS A 268 -7.99 -2.34 -11.68
CA HIS A 268 -6.68 -2.15 -12.29
C HIS A 268 -5.77 -1.36 -11.37
N ARG A 269 -4.59 -1.90 -11.13
CA ARG A 269 -3.59 -1.30 -10.25
C ARG A 269 -2.33 -0.93 -11.03
N THR A 270 -1.80 0.26 -10.78
CA THR A 270 -0.44 0.64 -11.13
C THR A 270 0.39 0.84 -9.87
N GLN A 271 1.68 0.65 -9.98
CA GLN A 271 2.63 0.79 -8.88
C GLN A 271 3.80 1.66 -9.34
N ILE A 272 4.16 2.62 -8.51
CA ILE A 272 5.30 3.50 -8.76
C ILE A 272 6.53 2.87 -8.12
N LYS A 273 7.54 2.59 -8.94
CA LYS A 273 8.80 1.99 -8.51
C LYS A 273 9.45 2.84 -7.42
N GLY A 274 10.01 2.18 -6.41
CA GLY A 274 10.76 2.84 -5.37
C GLY A 274 11.97 3.58 -5.92
N SER A 275 12.09 4.85 -5.58
CA SER A 275 13.19 5.72 -6.01
C SER A 275 14.45 5.53 -5.14
N HIS A 276 14.27 5.08 -3.91
CA HIS A 276 15.34 4.84 -2.93
C HIS A 276 14.86 3.94 -1.79
N ALA A 277 15.80 3.45 -0.98
CA ALA A 277 15.47 2.77 0.27
C ALA A 277 14.85 3.76 1.28
N PRO A 278 13.95 3.28 2.18
CA PRO A 278 13.46 4.08 3.30
C PRO A 278 14.62 4.69 4.10
N LYS A 279 14.64 6.03 4.22
CA LYS A 279 15.72 6.76 4.90
C LYS A 279 15.37 6.95 6.36
N ARG A 280 16.32 6.63 7.27
CA ARG A 280 16.15 6.91 8.69
C ARG A 280 15.92 8.42 8.92
N ALA A 281 14.93 8.74 9.76
CA ALA A 281 14.70 10.12 10.17
C ALA A 281 15.92 10.69 10.89
N ALA A 282 16.25 11.94 10.57
CA ALA A 282 17.24 12.69 11.31
C ALA A 282 16.79 12.94 12.76
N LEU A 283 17.77 13.17 13.65
CA LEU A 283 17.54 13.44 15.07
C LEU A 283 16.95 14.83 15.29
#